data_3494536e3c60105638917983fd9b9249
#
_entry.id   3494536e3c60105638917983fd9b9249
#
_cell.length_a   1.000
_cell.length_b   1.000
_cell.length_c   1.000
_cell.angle_alpha   90.00
_cell.angle_beta   90.00
_cell.angle_gamma   90.00
#
_symmetry.space_group_name_H-M   'P 1'
#
loop_
_entity.id
_entity.type
_entity.pdbx_description
1 polymer ?
#
loop_
_entity_poly.entity_id
_entity_poly.type
_entity_poly.pdbx_seq_one_letter_code
_entity_poly.pdbx_strand_id
1 'polypeptide(L)'
;MKILVVDDEQDICEILQFNLETEGYEVDTANSAEEAMMKPLENYDLIMLDVMMGEMSGFQMARKLKDNANTADLPIIFITALDDEDNTAKGLNLGGDDYISKPLSIKEVKARVRAVLRRTTQHNKQVDDNTDY
;
A
#
# COMPACT_ATOMS: atom_id res chain seq x y z
N MET A 1 5.33 -11.56 5.52
CA MET A 1 4.58 -10.33 5.22
C MET A 1 4.00 -10.41 3.82
N LYS A 2 2.74 -10.09 3.70
CA LYS A 2 2.00 -10.21 2.45
C LYS A 2 1.59 -8.84 1.93
N ILE A 3 1.93 -8.54 0.68
CA ILE A 3 1.73 -7.23 0.05
C ILE A 3 0.82 -7.38 -1.15
N LEU A 4 -0.14 -6.46 -1.29
CA LEU A 4 -0.95 -6.34 -2.50
C LEU A 4 -0.51 -5.11 -3.27
N VAL A 5 -0.20 -5.28 -4.56
CA VAL A 5 0.14 -4.18 -5.46
C VAL A 5 -1.04 -3.96 -6.41
N VAL A 6 -1.59 -2.75 -6.41
CA VAL A 6 -2.74 -2.38 -7.24
C VAL A 6 -2.33 -1.28 -8.19
N ASP A 7 -2.20 -1.60 -9.48
CA ASP A 7 -1.79 -0.66 -10.53
C ASP A 7 -2.33 -1.17 -11.87
N ASP A 8 -2.89 -0.28 -12.68
CA ASP A 8 -3.44 -0.68 -13.98
C ASP A 8 -2.36 -0.91 -15.05
N GLU A 9 -1.11 -0.55 -14.75
CA GLU A 9 0.02 -0.85 -15.62
C GLU A 9 0.63 -2.20 -15.24
N GLN A 10 0.45 -3.21 -16.09
CA GLN A 10 0.92 -4.56 -15.83
C GLN A 10 2.44 -4.62 -15.58
N ASP A 11 3.21 -3.80 -16.32
CA ASP A 11 4.66 -3.75 -16.15
C ASP A 11 5.06 -3.33 -14.74
N ILE A 12 4.35 -2.37 -14.16
CA ILE A 12 4.62 -1.90 -12.79
C ILE A 12 4.32 -3.02 -11.80
N CYS A 13 3.21 -3.72 -11.98
CA CYS A 13 2.87 -4.85 -11.12
C CYS A 13 3.94 -5.93 -11.15
N GLU A 14 4.44 -6.27 -12.33
CA GLU A 14 5.47 -7.30 -12.50
C GLU A 14 6.80 -6.88 -11.88
N ILE A 15 7.21 -5.64 -12.10
CA ILE A 15 8.45 -5.10 -11.54
C ILE A 15 8.40 -5.11 -10.01
N LEU A 16 7.30 -4.62 -9.45
CA LEU A 16 7.16 -4.57 -7.99
C LEU A 16 7.07 -5.97 -7.39
N GLN A 17 6.30 -6.86 -8.01
CA GLN A 17 6.18 -8.23 -7.53
C GLN A 17 7.54 -8.92 -7.50
N PHE A 18 8.27 -8.87 -8.62
CA PHE A 18 9.58 -9.52 -8.70
C PHE A 18 10.53 -8.99 -7.62
N ASN A 19 10.65 -7.67 -7.53
CA ASN A 19 11.63 -7.06 -6.64
C ASN A 19 11.27 -7.22 -5.16
N LEU A 20 9.98 -7.19 -4.82
CA LEU A 20 9.57 -7.38 -3.43
C LEU A 20 9.64 -8.85 -3.02
N GLU A 21 9.38 -9.77 -3.95
CA GLU A 21 9.54 -11.19 -3.65
C GLU A 21 11.00 -11.55 -3.39
N THR A 22 11.96 -10.87 -4.03
CA THR A 22 13.38 -11.10 -3.74
C THR A 22 13.74 -10.67 -2.32
N GLU A 23 12.94 -9.80 -1.70
CA GLU A 23 13.14 -9.38 -0.31
C GLU A 23 12.44 -10.30 0.69
N GLY A 24 11.77 -11.33 0.21
CA GLY A 24 11.13 -12.31 1.07
C GLY A 24 9.64 -12.06 1.33
N TYR A 25 9.04 -11.07 0.71
CA TYR A 25 7.60 -10.83 0.86
C TYR A 25 6.79 -11.72 -0.07
N GLU A 26 5.57 -12.07 0.34
CA GLU A 26 4.57 -12.63 -0.57
C GLU A 26 3.87 -11.46 -1.24
N VAL A 27 3.74 -11.50 -2.57
CA VAL A 27 3.18 -10.38 -3.32
C VAL A 27 2.09 -10.85 -4.28
N ASP A 28 0.90 -10.30 -4.12
CA ASP A 28 -0.19 -10.46 -5.08
C ASP A 28 -0.36 -9.14 -5.83
N THR A 29 -0.96 -9.21 -7.01
CA THR A 29 -1.20 -8.02 -7.83
C THR A 29 -2.65 -7.95 -8.26
N ALA A 30 -3.12 -6.72 -8.51
CA ALA A 30 -4.42 -6.46 -9.11
C ALA A 30 -4.26 -5.29 -10.08
N ASN A 31 -4.99 -5.33 -11.19
CA ASN A 31 -4.87 -4.32 -12.24
C ASN A 31 -5.96 -3.26 -12.18
N SER A 32 -6.84 -3.33 -11.18
CA SER A 32 -7.86 -2.33 -10.93
C SER A 32 -8.26 -2.35 -9.46
N ALA A 33 -8.87 -1.28 -9.00
CA ALA A 33 -9.41 -1.23 -7.65
C ALA A 33 -10.54 -2.26 -7.48
N GLU A 34 -11.36 -2.43 -8.51
CA GLU A 34 -12.47 -3.39 -8.50
C GLU A 34 -11.94 -4.81 -8.32
N GLU A 35 -10.89 -5.19 -9.05
CA GLU A 35 -10.25 -6.50 -8.90
C GLU A 35 -9.68 -6.66 -7.49
N ALA A 36 -9.01 -5.63 -6.99
CA ALA A 36 -8.41 -5.66 -5.65
C ALA A 36 -9.48 -5.85 -4.57
N MET A 37 -10.62 -5.18 -4.71
CA MET A 37 -11.70 -5.26 -3.72
C MET A 37 -12.34 -6.64 -3.63
N MET A 38 -12.10 -7.52 -4.62
CA MET A 38 -12.58 -8.90 -4.60
C MET A 38 -11.63 -9.84 -3.85
N LYS A 39 -10.48 -9.35 -3.42
CA LYS A 39 -9.50 -10.15 -2.68
C LYS A 39 -9.73 -10.04 -1.18
N PRO A 40 -9.22 -10.99 -0.37
CA PRO A 40 -9.34 -10.93 1.09
C PRO A 40 -8.38 -9.86 1.65
N LEU A 41 -8.77 -8.60 1.59
CA LEU A 41 -7.90 -7.46 1.88
C LEU A 41 -7.38 -7.46 3.31
N GLU A 42 -8.16 -7.97 4.27
CA GLU A 42 -7.76 -8.06 5.67
C GLU A 42 -6.57 -8.99 5.90
N ASN A 43 -6.24 -9.83 4.92
CA ASN A 43 -5.11 -10.76 5.03
C ASN A 43 -3.77 -10.17 4.58
N TYR A 44 -3.78 -8.96 4.04
CA TYR A 44 -2.55 -8.29 3.62
C TYR A 44 -1.97 -7.44 4.73
N ASP A 45 -0.65 -7.30 4.72
CA ASP A 45 0.08 -6.46 5.68
C ASP A 45 0.32 -5.05 5.14
N LEU A 46 0.20 -4.88 3.83
CA LEU A 46 0.44 -3.61 3.16
C LEU A 46 -0.24 -3.63 1.79
N ILE A 47 -0.82 -2.49 1.40
CA ILE A 47 -1.28 -2.26 0.02
C ILE A 47 -0.47 -1.14 -0.59
N MET A 48 0.07 -1.40 -1.80
CA MET A 48 0.64 -0.37 -2.66
C MET A 48 -0.41 -0.04 -3.71
N LEU A 49 -0.80 1.22 -3.80
CA LEU A 49 -2.04 1.60 -4.48
C LEU A 49 -1.80 2.78 -5.43
N ASP A 50 -1.96 2.53 -6.73
CA ASP A 50 -1.86 3.58 -7.74
C ASP A 50 -3.01 4.56 -7.57
N VAL A 51 -2.69 5.86 -7.60
CA VAL A 51 -3.67 6.93 -7.46
C VAL A 51 -4.58 7.02 -8.69
N MET A 52 -4.00 6.88 -9.87
CA MET A 52 -4.72 7.08 -11.15
C MET A 52 -5.02 5.74 -11.81
N MET A 53 -6.23 5.23 -11.60
CA MET A 53 -6.69 3.98 -12.20
C MET A 53 -8.13 4.15 -12.68
N GLY A 54 -8.48 3.48 -13.77
CA GLY A 54 -9.82 3.29 -14.31
C GLY A 54 -10.96 4.08 -13.67
N GLU A 55 -12.05 3.40 -13.39
CA GLU A 55 -13.26 4.04 -12.83
C GLU A 55 -13.12 4.40 -11.35
N MET A 56 -12.56 3.49 -10.56
CA MET A 56 -12.30 3.76 -9.14
C MET A 56 -10.84 4.17 -8.98
N SER A 57 -10.61 5.38 -8.47
CA SER A 57 -9.26 5.86 -8.20
C SER A 57 -8.68 5.19 -6.95
N GLY A 58 -7.35 5.29 -6.80
CA GLY A 58 -6.69 4.82 -5.59
C GLY A 58 -7.19 5.54 -4.34
N PHE A 59 -7.50 6.82 -4.43
CA PHE A 59 -8.05 7.57 -3.30
C PHE A 59 -9.43 7.08 -2.90
N GLN A 60 -10.29 6.76 -3.87
CA GLN A 60 -11.61 6.21 -3.58
C GLN A 60 -11.51 4.84 -2.91
N MET A 61 -10.61 3.99 -3.40
CA MET A 61 -10.36 2.70 -2.77
C MET A 61 -9.84 2.86 -1.34
N ALA A 62 -8.89 3.78 -1.13
CA ALA A 62 -8.35 4.05 0.21
C ALA A 62 -9.43 4.47 1.18
N ARG A 63 -10.36 5.32 0.74
CA ARG A 63 -11.49 5.73 1.56
C ARG A 63 -12.36 4.54 1.96
N LYS A 64 -12.65 3.66 1.00
CA LYS A 64 -13.42 2.45 1.29
C LYS A 64 -12.72 1.56 2.31
N LEU A 65 -11.40 1.43 2.20
CA LEU A 65 -10.60 0.66 3.16
C LEU A 65 -10.67 1.26 4.56
N LYS A 66 -10.57 2.58 4.68
CA LYS A 66 -10.61 3.26 5.98
C LYS A 66 -11.99 3.22 6.62
N ASP A 67 -13.04 3.15 5.81
CA ASP A 67 -14.42 3.08 6.29
C ASP A 67 -14.83 1.67 6.75
N ASN A 68 -14.02 0.65 6.48
CA ASN A 68 -14.28 -0.73 6.88
C ASN A 68 -13.40 -1.11 8.06
N ALA A 69 -14.03 -1.53 9.16
CA ALA A 69 -13.31 -1.87 10.39
C ALA A 69 -12.24 -2.95 10.18
N ASN A 70 -12.47 -3.88 9.24
CA ASN A 70 -11.53 -4.98 8.98
C ASN A 70 -10.27 -4.53 8.24
N THR A 71 -10.29 -3.37 7.58
CA THR A 71 -9.19 -2.87 6.76
C THR A 71 -8.74 -1.46 7.15
N ALA A 72 -9.37 -0.86 8.16
CA ALA A 72 -9.09 0.53 8.53
C ALA A 72 -7.62 0.76 8.94
N ASP A 73 -6.99 -0.24 9.51
CA ASP A 73 -5.60 -0.14 9.98
C ASP A 73 -4.58 -0.67 8.98
N LEU A 74 -5.03 -1.14 7.82
CA LEU A 74 -4.14 -1.67 6.78
C LEU A 74 -3.27 -0.55 6.23
N PRO A 75 -1.92 -0.67 6.30
CA PRO A 75 -1.04 0.37 5.77
C PRO A 75 -1.17 0.53 4.26
N ILE A 76 -1.10 1.77 3.78
CA ILE A 76 -1.23 2.11 2.37
C ILE A 76 -0.04 2.95 1.94
N ILE A 77 0.65 2.50 0.88
CA ILE A 77 1.62 3.33 0.16
C ILE A 77 1.00 3.68 -1.18
N PHE A 78 0.82 4.97 -1.44
CA PHE A 78 0.29 5.43 -2.73
C PHE A 78 1.40 5.50 -3.77
N ILE A 79 1.07 5.12 -5.00
CA ILE A 79 1.95 5.27 -6.17
C ILE A 79 1.36 6.35 -7.04
N THR A 80 2.13 7.38 -7.37
CA THR A 80 1.64 8.50 -8.16
C THR A 80 2.57 8.77 -9.34
N ALA A 81 1.99 9.11 -10.50
CA ALA A 81 2.75 9.41 -11.71
C ALA A 81 3.40 10.80 -11.66
N LEU A 82 2.91 11.67 -10.78
CA LEU A 82 3.38 13.05 -10.68
C LEU A 82 3.70 13.40 -9.25
N ASP A 83 4.77 14.15 -9.11
CA ASP A 83 5.15 14.77 -7.84
C ASP A 83 4.20 15.95 -7.61
N ASP A 84 2.98 15.65 -7.21
CA ASP A 84 1.89 16.60 -7.05
C ASP A 84 1.61 16.78 -5.56
N GLU A 85 1.91 17.95 -5.04
CA GLU A 85 1.72 18.28 -3.63
C GLU A 85 0.26 18.14 -3.20
N ASP A 86 -0.68 18.51 -4.07
CA ASP A 86 -2.10 18.42 -3.77
C ASP A 86 -2.54 16.96 -3.62
N ASN A 87 -2.08 16.07 -4.50
CA ASN A 87 -2.38 14.65 -4.41
C ASN A 87 -1.70 14.01 -3.20
N THR A 88 -0.48 14.42 -2.88
CA THR A 88 0.24 13.92 -1.71
C THR A 88 -0.51 14.30 -0.44
N ALA A 89 -0.91 15.56 -0.31
CA ALA A 89 -1.67 16.04 0.85
C ALA A 89 -3.00 15.31 0.98
N LYS A 90 -3.71 15.11 -0.14
CA LYS A 90 -4.99 14.42 -0.17
C LYS A 90 -4.85 12.97 0.31
N GLY A 91 -3.82 12.27 -0.17
CA GLY A 91 -3.59 10.89 0.24
C GLY A 91 -3.22 10.76 1.71
N LEU A 92 -2.38 11.65 2.22
CA LEU A 92 -2.02 11.67 3.64
C LEU A 92 -3.25 11.94 4.51
N ASN A 93 -4.13 12.83 4.06
CA ASN A 93 -5.39 13.11 4.77
C ASN A 93 -6.33 11.91 4.76
N LEU A 94 -6.21 11.01 3.77
CA LEU A 94 -6.98 9.77 3.70
C LEU A 94 -6.31 8.62 4.46
N GLY A 95 -5.22 8.90 5.20
CA GLY A 95 -4.54 7.91 6.02
C GLY A 95 -3.49 7.11 5.28
N GLY A 96 -2.95 7.64 4.16
CA GLY A 96 -1.81 7.03 3.49
C GLY A 96 -0.57 7.11 4.37
N ASP A 97 0.19 6.02 4.41
CA ASP A 97 1.37 5.93 5.26
C ASP A 97 2.62 6.45 4.56
N ASP A 98 2.64 6.42 3.23
CA ASP A 98 3.76 6.94 2.45
C ASP A 98 3.36 7.11 0.99
N TYR A 99 4.27 7.66 0.20
CA TYR A 99 4.12 7.94 -1.22
C TYR A 99 5.35 7.52 -1.98
N ILE A 100 5.12 6.99 -3.20
CA ILE A 100 6.18 6.68 -4.14
C ILE A 100 5.80 7.28 -5.48
N SER A 101 6.74 8.02 -6.11
CA SER A 101 6.50 8.66 -7.40
C SER A 101 7.00 7.79 -8.55
N LYS A 102 6.29 7.83 -9.67
CA LYS A 102 6.77 7.26 -10.92
C LYS A 102 7.65 8.31 -11.64
N PRO A 103 8.70 7.93 -12.32
CA PRO A 103 9.20 6.56 -12.50
C PRO A 103 9.77 5.98 -11.21
N LEU A 104 9.55 4.67 -11.03
CA LEU A 104 9.91 4.00 -9.80
C LEU A 104 11.42 3.83 -9.64
N SER A 105 11.92 4.10 -8.44
CA SER A 105 13.24 3.67 -8.01
C SER A 105 13.06 2.44 -7.13
N ILE A 106 13.58 1.30 -7.57
CA ILE A 106 13.42 0.04 -6.83
C ILE A 106 14.05 0.14 -5.45
N LYS A 107 15.21 0.80 -5.36
CA LYS A 107 15.88 1.02 -4.08
C LYS A 107 14.99 1.82 -3.11
N GLU A 108 14.34 2.85 -3.61
CA GLU A 108 13.41 3.66 -2.81
C GLU A 108 12.18 2.86 -2.40
N VAL A 109 11.60 2.09 -3.34
CA VAL A 109 10.45 1.23 -3.06
C VAL A 109 10.76 0.28 -1.91
N LYS A 110 11.87 -0.43 -2.00
CA LYS A 110 12.28 -1.39 -0.95
C LYS A 110 12.46 -0.70 0.40
N ALA A 111 13.08 0.47 0.41
CA ALA A 111 13.32 1.21 1.64
C ALA A 111 12.01 1.67 2.30
N ARG A 112 11.07 2.19 1.50
CA ARG A 112 9.80 2.68 2.03
C ARG A 112 8.89 1.56 2.49
N VAL A 113 8.82 0.46 1.74
CA VAL A 113 8.06 -0.73 2.15
C VAL A 113 8.58 -1.25 3.49
N ARG A 114 9.90 -1.37 3.61
CA ARG A 114 10.53 -1.84 4.85
C ARG A 114 10.21 -0.91 6.02
N ALA A 115 10.27 0.39 5.79
CA ALA A 115 10.01 1.39 6.83
C ALA A 115 8.56 1.34 7.31
N VAL A 116 7.60 1.24 6.38
CA VAL A 116 6.18 1.19 6.73
C VAL A 116 5.86 -0.09 7.50
N LEU A 117 6.33 -1.23 7.03
CA LEU A 117 6.09 -2.51 7.71
C LEU A 117 6.73 -2.54 9.10
N ARG A 118 7.91 -1.97 9.24
CA ARG A 118 8.60 -1.89 10.55
C ARG A 118 7.83 -1.03 11.53
N ARG A 119 7.30 0.11 11.10
CA ARG A 119 6.51 0.99 11.97
C ARG A 119 5.26 0.29 12.48
N THR A 120 4.57 -0.42 11.59
CA THR A 120 3.37 -1.18 11.95
C THR A 120 3.68 -2.28 12.96
N THR A 121 4.76 -3.04 12.72
CA THR A 121 5.20 -4.10 13.61
C THR A 121 5.60 -3.56 14.99
N GLN A 122 6.33 -2.45 15.02
CA GLN A 122 6.74 -1.81 16.28
C GLN A 122 5.54 -1.30 17.07
N HIS A 123 4.56 -0.72 16.39
CA HIS A 123 3.34 -0.25 17.03
C HIS A 123 2.58 -1.41 17.67
N ASN A 124 2.40 -2.50 16.95
CA ASN A 124 1.73 -3.69 17.47
C ASN A 124 2.50 -4.29 18.64
N LYS A 125 3.82 -4.32 18.56
CA LYS A 125 4.68 -4.82 19.64
C LYS A 125 4.57 -3.96 20.89
N GLN A 126 4.51 -2.64 20.74
CA GLN A 126 4.34 -1.72 21.87
C GLN A 126 3.01 -1.91 22.57
N VAL A 127 1.94 -2.14 21.80
CA VAL A 127 0.61 -2.42 22.36
C VAL A 127 0.64 -3.72 23.16
N ASP A 128 1.28 -4.76 22.63
CA ASP A 128 1.41 -6.04 23.32
C ASP A 128 2.23 -5.90 24.62
N ASP A 129 3.33 -5.14 24.57
CA ASP A 129 4.16 -4.89 25.75
C ASP A 129 3.38 -4.15 26.84
N ASN A 130 2.50 -3.24 26.46
CA ASN A 130 1.66 -2.49 27.40
C ASN A 130 0.61 -3.38 28.09
N THR A 131 0.20 -4.47 27.46
CA THR A 131 -0.79 -5.38 28.07
C THR A 131 -0.16 -6.33 29.08
N ASP A 132 1.16 -6.46 29.07
CA ASP A 132 1.89 -7.31 30.00
C ASP A 132 2.14 -6.66 31.37
N TYR A 133 1.83 -5.38 31.47
CA TYR A 133 1.96 -4.63 32.72
C TYR A 133 0.62 -4.53 33.46
#